data_258bcf58aabf0840e9217e59fcd8f212
#
_entry.id   258bcf58aabf0840e9217e59fcd8f212
#
_cell.length_a   1.000
_cell.length_b   1.000
_cell.length_c   1.000
_cell.angle_alpha   90.00
_cell.angle_beta   90.00
_cell.angle_gamma   90.00
#
_symmetry.space_group_name_H-M   'P 1'
#
loop_
_entity.id
_entity.type
_entity.pdbx_description
1 polymer ?
#
loop_
_entity_poly.entity_id
_entity_poly.type
_entity_poly.pdbx_seq_one_letter_code
_entity_poly.pdbx_strand_id
1 'polypeptide(L)'
;GMNAGKTVYQDENEFGESAGVEKTLKTAAEKYADNETITALAKTVSEQWAEYQKNPTGYFDSVELMELDTMIGGKGINDPALVETLCSNSADAIDWLDEHGITLHSVSSFGGASVKRIHRPVDAEGKTVSVGSYMIPLLEENCEKAGVQILLNTTANEILTDASGAAVGIKATGSTGETVTVNAKAVVLTTGGFGANLDMVVEYKPELKGFMTTNAAGAQGQGIEMATAIGAGTVDMDQIQIHPTVEANTAALITEGLR
;
A
#
# COMPACT_ATOMS: atom_id res chain seq x y z
N GLY A 1 -6.48 3.52 -5.68
CA GLY A 1 -5.43 4.43 -6.11
C GLY A 1 -4.10 4.15 -5.42
N MET A 2 -3.03 4.64 -6.01
CA MET A 2 -1.69 4.56 -5.40
C MET A 2 -1.36 5.90 -4.75
N ASN A 3 -0.81 5.87 -3.53
CA ASN A 3 -0.42 7.07 -2.80
C ASN A 3 1.06 7.38 -3.08
N ALA A 4 1.33 8.51 -3.71
CA ALA A 4 2.69 8.95 -4.03
C ALA A 4 2.78 10.47 -3.94
N GLY A 5 3.90 10.97 -3.40
CA GLY A 5 4.18 12.39 -3.24
C GLY A 5 5.21 12.88 -4.25
N LYS A 6 5.09 14.15 -4.63
CA LYS A 6 6.02 14.84 -5.52
C LYS A 6 6.17 14.19 -6.90
N THR A 7 5.05 13.81 -7.51
CA THR A 7 4.99 13.25 -8.86
C THR A 7 4.79 14.35 -9.89
N VAL A 8 5.17 14.09 -11.15
CA VAL A 8 4.89 14.99 -12.28
C VAL A 8 3.40 15.27 -12.45
N TYR A 9 2.55 14.32 -12.11
CA TYR A 9 1.09 14.46 -12.19
C TYR A 9 0.49 15.39 -11.14
N GLN A 10 1.17 15.60 -10.00
CA GLN A 10 0.75 16.62 -9.04
C GLN A 10 0.97 18.02 -9.62
N ASP A 11 2.07 18.25 -10.34
CA ASP A 11 2.42 19.55 -10.91
C ASP A 11 1.43 20.02 -11.99
N GLU A 12 0.64 19.10 -12.57
CA GLU A 12 -0.45 19.42 -13.50
C GLU A 12 -1.70 19.97 -12.80
N ASN A 13 -1.77 19.87 -11.47
CA ASN A 13 -2.90 20.34 -10.67
C ASN A 13 -2.65 21.73 -10.11
N GLU A 14 -3.72 22.52 -9.97
CA GLU A 14 -3.69 23.74 -9.18
C GLU A 14 -3.57 23.38 -7.69
N PHE A 15 -2.62 24.03 -6.99
CA PHE A 15 -2.46 23.82 -5.56
C PHE A 15 -3.53 24.58 -4.77
N GLY A 16 -4.35 23.85 -4.04
CA GLY A 16 -5.45 24.41 -3.23
C GLY A 16 -5.46 23.94 -1.76
N GLU A 17 -4.42 23.22 -1.32
CA GLU A 17 -4.40 22.52 -0.04
C GLU A 17 -3.64 23.25 1.09
N SER A 18 -3.45 24.57 1.02
CA SER A 18 -2.73 25.36 2.05
C SER A 18 -3.22 25.06 3.47
N ALA A 19 -4.54 24.99 3.67
CA ALA A 19 -5.13 24.67 4.97
C ALA A 19 -4.77 23.26 5.46
N GLY A 20 -4.55 22.31 4.56
CA GLY A 20 -4.09 20.96 4.88
C GLY A 20 -2.68 20.97 5.44
N VAL A 21 -1.76 21.65 4.76
CA VAL A 21 -0.36 21.79 5.18
C VAL A 21 -0.29 22.47 6.55
N GLU A 22 -0.96 23.61 6.71
CA GLU A 22 -0.99 24.36 7.97
C GLU A 22 -1.57 23.53 9.12
N LYS A 23 -2.63 22.78 8.86
CA LYS A 23 -3.23 21.87 9.84
C LYS A 23 -2.27 20.76 10.27
N THR A 24 -1.51 20.18 9.35
CA THR A 24 -0.52 19.14 9.64
C THR A 24 0.60 19.69 10.50
N LEU A 25 1.16 20.85 10.16
CA LEU A 25 2.18 21.53 10.95
C LEU A 25 1.68 21.88 12.36
N LYS A 26 0.47 22.40 12.47
CA LYS A 26 -0.18 22.68 13.75
C LYS A 26 -0.37 21.42 14.59
N THR A 27 -0.82 20.33 13.97
CA THR A 27 -1.02 19.05 14.65
C THR A 27 0.29 18.50 15.19
N ALA A 28 1.37 18.58 14.42
CA ALA A 28 2.71 18.20 14.86
C ALA A 28 3.13 18.96 16.12
N ALA A 29 2.98 20.28 16.10
CA ALA A 29 3.38 21.15 17.22
C ALA A 29 2.52 20.92 18.48
N GLU A 30 1.21 20.71 18.34
CA GLU A 30 0.29 20.60 19.47
C GLU A 30 0.24 19.20 20.10
N LYS A 31 0.40 18.13 19.29
CA LYS A 31 0.16 16.76 19.74
C LYS A 31 1.41 15.90 19.80
N TYR A 32 2.49 16.31 19.14
CA TYR A 32 3.69 15.49 18.97
C TYR A 32 4.98 16.25 19.29
N ALA A 33 4.90 17.29 20.12
CA ALA A 33 6.05 18.10 20.52
C ALA A 33 7.19 17.29 21.17
N ASP A 34 6.86 16.17 21.80
CA ASP A 34 7.81 15.26 22.46
C ASP A 34 8.34 14.16 21.51
N ASN A 35 7.87 14.09 20.26
CA ASN A 35 8.34 13.12 19.26
C ASN A 35 9.41 13.76 18.39
N GLU A 36 10.67 13.36 18.57
CA GLU A 36 11.82 13.96 17.89
C GLU A 36 11.73 13.85 16.36
N THR A 37 11.26 12.71 15.82
CA THR A 37 11.12 12.51 14.37
C THR A 37 10.07 13.44 13.78
N ILE A 38 8.87 13.49 14.38
CA ILE A 38 7.79 14.36 13.91
C ILE A 38 8.19 15.83 14.03
N THR A 39 8.87 16.21 15.08
CA THR A 39 9.34 17.58 15.28
C THR A 39 10.39 17.99 14.26
N ALA A 40 11.34 17.11 13.93
CA ALA A 40 12.34 17.35 12.90
C ALA A 40 11.70 17.50 11.51
N LEU A 41 10.79 16.59 11.14
CA LEU A 41 10.03 16.65 9.87
C LEU A 41 9.20 17.94 9.80
N ALA A 42 8.48 18.28 10.87
CA ALA A 42 7.66 19.50 10.91
C ALA A 42 8.49 20.77 10.73
N LYS A 43 9.71 20.82 11.27
CA LYS A 43 10.64 21.91 11.05
C LYS A 43 11.03 22.02 9.57
N THR A 44 11.47 20.93 8.95
CA THR A 44 11.84 20.91 7.53
C THR A 44 10.67 21.33 6.64
N VAL A 45 9.49 20.76 6.87
CA VAL A 45 8.27 21.10 6.12
C VAL A 45 7.89 22.57 6.31
N SER A 46 8.03 23.11 7.52
CA SER A 46 7.78 24.54 7.80
C SER A 46 8.70 25.47 7.02
N GLU A 47 9.98 25.11 6.88
CA GLU A 47 10.96 25.85 6.10
C GLU A 47 10.63 25.78 4.60
N GLN A 48 10.29 24.59 4.07
CA GLN A 48 9.85 24.37 2.69
C GLN A 48 8.57 25.15 2.38
N TRP A 49 7.58 25.11 3.29
CA TRP A 49 6.33 25.84 3.15
C TRP A 49 6.53 27.36 3.15
N ALA A 50 7.34 27.88 4.05
CA ALA A 50 7.67 29.29 4.08
C ALA A 50 8.40 29.77 2.81
N GLU A 51 9.24 28.93 2.21
CA GLU A 51 9.90 29.24 0.93
C GLU A 51 8.89 29.26 -0.23
N TYR A 52 8.02 28.24 -0.31
CA TYR A 52 6.96 28.19 -1.33
C TYR A 52 6.03 29.40 -1.25
N GLN A 53 5.65 29.85 -0.05
CA GLN A 53 4.76 31.00 0.13
C GLN A 53 5.34 32.33 -0.36
N LYS A 54 6.67 32.47 -0.50
CA LYS A 54 7.28 33.68 -1.05
C LYS A 54 7.01 33.87 -2.54
N ASN A 55 6.92 32.76 -3.28
CA ASN A 55 6.63 32.75 -4.71
C ASN A 55 5.90 31.44 -5.08
N PRO A 56 4.58 31.34 -4.82
CA PRO A 56 3.82 30.12 -5.05
C PRO A 56 3.78 29.78 -6.54
N THR A 57 4.51 28.73 -6.95
CA THR A 57 4.54 28.22 -8.32
C THR A 57 4.48 26.69 -8.31
N GLY A 58 3.67 26.10 -9.17
CA GLY A 58 3.48 24.66 -9.21
C GLY A 58 2.75 24.11 -7.99
N TYR A 59 2.79 22.81 -7.84
CA TYR A 59 2.15 22.08 -6.75
C TYR A 59 3.10 21.94 -5.55
N PHE A 60 2.62 22.25 -4.35
CA PHE A 60 3.42 22.08 -3.14
C PHE A 60 3.25 20.67 -2.58
N ASP A 61 4.29 19.88 -2.66
CA ASP A 61 4.46 18.63 -1.94
C ASP A 61 5.95 18.34 -1.73
N SER A 62 6.27 17.50 -0.76
CA SER A 62 7.63 17.02 -0.53
C SER A 62 7.62 15.62 0.10
N VAL A 63 8.74 14.93 0.02
CA VAL A 63 8.93 13.65 0.70
C VAL A 63 8.68 13.82 2.19
N GLU A 64 9.25 14.87 2.80
CA GLU A 64 9.13 15.14 4.23
C GLU A 64 7.70 15.50 4.65
N LEU A 65 6.92 16.15 3.79
CA LEU A 65 5.49 16.39 4.07
C LEU A 65 4.70 15.06 4.03
N MET A 66 5.02 14.16 3.10
CA MET A 66 4.41 12.84 3.04
C MET A 66 4.80 11.97 4.24
N GLU A 67 6.07 12.04 4.67
CA GLU A 67 6.56 11.40 5.89
C GLU A 67 5.84 11.95 7.13
N LEU A 68 5.73 13.26 7.24
CA LEU A 68 5.04 13.92 8.36
C LEU A 68 3.57 13.50 8.45
N ASP A 69 2.84 13.52 7.34
CA ASP A 69 1.45 13.03 7.29
C ASP A 69 1.35 11.56 7.71
N THR A 70 2.29 10.72 7.24
CA THR A 70 2.32 9.29 7.54
C THR A 70 2.63 9.02 9.01
N MET A 71 3.62 9.72 9.57
CA MET A 71 3.97 9.61 10.99
C MET A 71 2.83 10.07 11.90
N ILE A 72 2.17 11.18 11.57
CA ILE A 72 0.99 11.67 12.32
C ILE A 72 -0.18 10.69 12.19
N GLY A 73 -0.45 10.18 10.98
CA GLY A 73 -1.49 9.19 10.72
C GLY A 73 -1.30 7.90 11.51
N GLY A 74 -0.07 7.44 11.66
CA GLY A 74 0.33 6.32 12.49
C GLY A 74 0.52 6.66 13.98
N LYS A 75 0.13 7.87 14.40
CA LYS A 75 0.22 8.33 15.80
C LYS A 75 1.64 8.33 16.37
N GLY A 76 2.65 8.44 15.51
CA GLY A 76 4.07 8.50 15.91
C GLY A 76 4.67 7.16 16.35
N ILE A 77 3.97 6.03 16.13
CA ILE A 77 4.47 4.70 16.47
C ILE A 77 5.09 3.96 15.27
N ASN A 78 5.01 4.56 14.08
CA ASN A 78 5.62 4.02 12.86
C ASN A 78 7.14 3.90 13.03
N ASP A 79 7.74 2.92 12.35
CA ASP A 79 9.19 2.90 12.13
C ASP A 79 9.58 4.01 11.14
N PRO A 80 10.37 5.02 11.56
CA PRO A 80 10.71 6.14 10.69
C PRO A 80 11.49 5.73 9.44
N ALA A 81 12.36 4.71 9.53
CA ALA A 81 13.16 4.26 8.40
C ALA A 81 12.30 3.58 7.31
N LEU A 82 11.25 2.87 7.71
CA LEU A 82 10.28 2.29 6.78
C LEU A 82 9.41 3.39 6.13
N VAL A 83 9.03 4.42 6.89
CA VAL A 83 8.28 5.58 6.37
C VAL A 83 9.12 6.35 5.36
N GLU A 84 10.39 6.65 5.66
CA GLU A 84 11.34 7.29 4.75
C GLU A 84 11.50 6.47 3.46
N THR A 85 11.71 5.16 3.59
CA THR A 85 11.83 4.26 2.43
C THR A 85 10.59 4.31 1.52
N LEU A 86 9.40 4.28 2.10
CA LEU A 86 8.14 4.37 1.34
C LEU A 86 8.00 5.72 0.64
N CYS A 87 8.17 6.81 1.39
CA CYS A 87 7.88 8.16 0.89
C CYS A 87 8.89 8.59 -0.16
N SER A 88 10.18 8.33 0.06
CA SER A 88 11.25 8.72 -0.87
C SER A 88 11.21 7.99 -2.20
N ASN A 89 10.67 6.77 -2.25
CA ASN A 89 10.57 5.97 -3.48
C ASN A 89 9.18 6.00 -4.14
N SER A 90 8.24 6.76 -3.59
CA SER A 90 6.84 6.72 -4.05
C SER A 90 6.63 7.34 -5.43
N ALA A 91 7.36 8.43 -5.77
CA ALA A 91 7.32 9.04 -7.09
C ALA A 91 7.92 8.12 -8.15
N ASP A 92 9.10 7.57 -7.87
CA ASP A 92 9.80 6.65 -8.78
C ASP A 92 8.93 5.42 -9.12
N ALA A 93 8.07 4.97 -8.18
CA ALA A 93 7.13 3.89 -8.44
C ALA A 93 6.04 4.28 -9.46
N ILE A 94 5.59 5.53 -9.47
CA ILE A 94 4.65 6.05 -10.48
C ILE A 94 5.35 6.17 -11.84
N ASP A 95 6.57 6.70 -11.86
CA ASP A 95 7.37 6.85 -13.08
C ASP A 95 7.68 5.48 -13.70
N TRP A 96 8.02 4.49 -12.86
CA TRP A 96 8.22 3.11 -13.31
C TRP A 96 6.96 2.51 -13.94
N LEU A 97 5.77 2.77 -13.40
CA LEU A 97 4.52 2.32 -14.00
C LEU A 97 4.29 2.96 -15.38
N ASP A 98 4.56 4.25 -15.52
CA ASP A 98 4.45 4.95 -16.81
C ASP A 98 5.40 4.40 -17.87
N GLU A 99 6.64 4.12 -17.50
CA GLU A 99 7.62 3.47 -18.38
C GLU A 99 7.15 2.11 -18.90
N HIS A 100 6.24 1.46 -18.14
CA HIS A 100 5.63 0.18 -18.50
C HIS A 100 4.22 0.30 -19.08
N GLY A 101 3.81 1.51 -19.48
CA GLY A 101 2.53 1.78 -20.14
C GLY A 101 1.32 1.78 -19.18
N ILE A 102 1.55 2.01 -17.89
CA ILE A 102 0.50 2.02 -16.85
C ILE A 102 0.39 3.43 -16.27
N THR A 103 -0.49 4.24 -16.83
CA THR A 103 -0.64 5.65 -16.47
C THR A 103 -1.71 5.90 -15.42
N LEU A 104 -1.33 6.53 -14.31
CA LEU A 104 -2.19 6.85 -13.18
C LEU A 104 -2.21 8.37 -12.90
N HIS A 105 -2.50 9.18 -13.92
CA HIS A 105 -2.27 10.62 -13.84
C HIS A 105 -3.37 11.43 -13.14
N SER A 106 -4.54 10.85 -12.83
CA SER A 106 -5.56 11.57 -12.07
C SER A 106 -5.21 11.58 -10.59
N VAL A 107 -4.91 12.76 -10.05
CA VAL A 107 -4.51 12.94 -8.65
C VAL A 107 -5.67 13.48 -7.83
N SER A 108 -5.97 12.83 -6.71
CA SER A 108 -7.10 13.14 -5.85
C SER A 108 -6.75 13.10 -4.36
N SER A 109 -7.65 13.63 -3.53
CA SER A 109 -7.52 13.63 -2.08
C SER A 109 -7.74 12.25 -1.48
N PHE A 110 -7.10 12.00 -0.34
CA PHE A 110 -7.29 10.83 0.50
C PHE A 110 -7.33 11.25 1.97
N GLY A 111 -8.07 10.51 2.80
CA GLY A 111 -8.16 10.78 4.23
C GLY A 111 -6.79 10.68 4.92
N GLY A 112 -6.43 11.71 5.68
CA GLY A 112 -5.16 11.77 6.41
C GLY A 112 -4.02 12.45 5.66
N ALA A 113 -4.09 12.61 4.35
CA ALA A 113 -3.10 13.37 3.59
C ALA A 113 -3.41 14.88 3.63
N SER A 114 -2.39 15.71 3.81
CA SER A 114 -2.49 17.18 3.80
C SER A 114 -2.71 17.74 2.41
N VAL A 115 -2.26 17.03 1.38
CA VAL A 115 -2.35 17.39 -0.03
C VAL A 115 -2.83 16.20 -0.86
N LYS A 116 -3.21 16.42 -2.12
CA LYS A 116 -3.65 15.33 -3.03
C LYS A 116 -2.46 14.46 -3.42
N ARG A 117 -2.57 13.15 -3.20
CA ARG A 117 -1.52 12.16 -3.52
C ARG A 117 -2.05 10.85 -4.08
N ILE A 118 -3.36 10.65 -4.19
CA ILE A 118 -3.94 9.42 -4.70
C ILE A 118 -4.00 9.45 -6.21
N HIS A 119 -3.12 8.69 -6.84
CA HIS A 119 -3.02 8.50 -8.29
C HIS A 119 -3.99 7.40 -8.75
N ARG A 120 -4.76 7.70 -9.79
CA ARG A 120 -5.78 6.79 -10.34
C ARG A 120 -5.76 6.83 -11.87
N PRO A 121 -6.11 5.71 -12.52
CA PRO A 121 -6.37 5.73 -13.95
C PRO A 121 -7.72 6.38 -14.24
N VAL A 122 -7.87 6.87 -15.46
CA VAL A 122 -9.14 7.37 -15.99
C VAL A 122 -9.50 6.61 -17.27
N ASP A 123 -10.81 6.53 -17.57
CA ASP A 123 -11.31 6.05 -18.84
C ASP A 123 -11.20 7.13 -19.95
N ALA A 124 -11.68 6.80 -21.14
CA ALA A 124 -11.65 7.69 -22.29
C ALA A 124 -12.49 8.98 -22.09
N GLU A 125 -13.44 8.96 -21.18
CA GLU A 125 -14.30 10.08 -20.80
C GLU A 125 -13.70 10.92 -19.65
N GLY A 126 -12.51 10.55 -19.14
CA GLY A 126 -11.83 11.22 -18.03
C GLY A 126 -12.36 10.85 -16.64
N LYS A 127 -13.22 9.83 -16.52
CA LYS A 127 -13.75 9.35 -15.25
C LYS A 127 -12.78 8.35 -14.61
N THR A 128 -12.55 8.51 -13.33
CA THR A 128 -11.71 7.59 -12.54
C THR A 128 -12.26 6.17 -12.54
N VAL A 129 -11.41 5.19 -12.80
CA VAL A 129 -11.75 3.77 -12.78
C VAL A 129 -10.96 3.04 -11.69
N SER A 130 -11.33 1.78 -11.44
CA SER A 130 -10.64 0.96 -10.44
C SER A 130 -9.19 0.70 -10.84
N VAL A 131 -8.24 1.03 -9.96
CA VAL A 131 -6.80 0.85 -10.23
C VAL A 131 -6.42 -0.61 -10.44
N GLY A 132 -6.97 -1.54 -9.66
CA GLY A 132 -6.65 -2.96 -9.78
C GLY A 132 -7.09 -3.54 -11.13
N SER A 133 -8.34 -3.29 -11.54
CA SER A 133 -8.84 -3.77 -12.83
C SER A 133 -8.15 -3.12 -14.04
N TYR A 134 -7.55 -1.96 -13.87
CA TYR A 134 -6.76 -1.30 -14.91
C TYR A 134 -5.31 -1.83 -14.96
N MET A 135 -4.64 -1.91 -13.80
CA MET A 135 -3.22 -2.25 -13.73
C MET A 135 -2.92 -3.73 -13.97
N ILE A 136 -3.72 -4.64 -13.41
CA ILE A 136 -3.40 -6.07 -13.41
C ILE A 136 -3.25 -6.64 -14.83
N PRO A 137 -4.16 -6.39 -15.78
CA PRO A 137 -3.99 -6.88 -17.16
C PRO A 137 -2.73 -6.33 -17.84
N LEU A 138 -2.37 -5.05 -17.59
CA LEU A 138 -1.19 -4.42 -18.18
C LEU A 138 0.11 -4.97 -17.55
N LEU A 139 0.12 -5.25 -16.25
CA LEU A 139 1.24 -5.91 -15.58
C LEU A 139 1.41 -7.35 -16.08
N GLU A 140 0.32 -8.08 -16.28
CA GLU A 140 0.33 -9.43 -16.86
C GLU A 140 0.96 -9.42 -18.26
N GLU A 141 0.54 -8.50 -19.13
CA GLU A 141 1.13 -8.30 -20.45
C GLU A 141 2.66 -7.99 -20.38
N ASN A 142 3.07 -7.15 -19.45
CA ASN A 142 4.48 -6.84 -19.24
C ASN A 142 5.27 -8.07 -18.73
N CYS A 143 4.68 -8.87 -17.84
CA CYS A 143 5.27 -10.13 -17.41
C CYS A 143 5.47 -11.11 -18.58
N GLU A 144 4.46 -11.25 -19.43
CA GLU A 144 4.54 -12.10 -20.63
C GLU A 144 5.65 -11.63 -21.59
N LYS A 145 5.74 -10.31 -21.84
CA LYS A 145 6.81 -9.70 -22.68
C LYS A 145 8.20 -9.94 -22.08
N ALA A 146 8.31 -9.97 -20.76
CA ALA A 146 9.54 -10.27 -20.03
C ALA A 146 9.87 -11.76 -19.95
N GLY A 147 8.99 -12.65 -20.46
CA GLY A 147 9.16 -14.10 -20.42
C GLY A 147 8.92 -14.73 -19.04
N VAL A 148 8.18 -14.04 -18.16
CA VAL A 148 7.77 -14.56 -16.87
C VAL A 148 6.72 -15.65 -17.06
N GLN A 149 6.91 -16.78 -16.39
CA GLN A 149 5.90 -17.85 -16.37
C GLN A 149 4.87 -17.60 -15.26
N ILE A 150 3.61 -17.51 -15.64
CA ILE A 150 2.49 -17.34 -14.70
C ILE A 150 1.72 -18.66 -14.60
N LEU A 151 1.73 -19.30 -13.45
CA LEU A 151 1.04 -20.54 -13.18
C LEU A 151 -0.27 -20.26 -12.43
N LEU A 152 -1.38 -20.21 -13.15
CA LEU A 152 -2.72 -20.07 -12.56
C LEU A 152 -3.22 -21.38 -11.98
N ASN A 153 -4.18 -21.29 -11.04
CA ASN A 153 -4.78 -22.45 -10.36
C ASN A 153 -3.72 -23.38 -9.74
N THR A 154 -2.62 -22.81 -9.30
CA THR A 154 -1.49 -23.50 -8.69
C THR A 154 -1.25 -22.93 -7.31
N THR A 155 -1.53 -23.73 -6.28
CA THR A 155 -1.46 -23.29 -4.88
C THR A 155 -0.10 -23.64 -4.29
N ALA A 156 0.68 -22.64 -3.91
CA ALA A 156 1.92 -22.84 -3.15
C ALA A 156 1.59 -23.32 -1.73
N ASN A 157 2.28 -24.36 -1.29
CA ASN A 157 2.04 -25.04 0.00
C ASN A 157 3.25 -25.03 0.91
N GLU A 158 4.46 -24.88 0.34
CA GLU A 158 5.71 -25.03 1.11
C GLU A 158 6.83 -24.19 0.46
N ILE A 159 7.63 -23.53 1.30
CA ILE A 159 8.89 -22.96 0.89
C ILE A 159 9.97 -24.00 1.12
N LEU A 160 10.68 -24.38 0.06
CA LEU A 160 11.78 -25.33 0.13
C LEU A 160 13.05 -24.65 0.64
N THR A 161 13.73 -25.29 1.58
CA THR A 161 15.00 -24.80 2.13
C THR A 161 16.12 -25.82 1.93
N ASP A 162 17.35 -25.33 1.80
CA ASP A 162 18.54 -26.18 1.81
C ASP A 162 19.00 -26.52 3.25
N ALA A 163 20.09 -27.25 3.36
CA ALA A 163 20.65 -27.64 4.65
C ALA A 163 21.11 -26.47 5.53
N SER A 164 21.29 -25.27 4.97
CA SER A 164 21.62 -24.04 5.70
C SER A 164 20.37 -23.28 6.17
N GLY A 165 19.18 -23.70 5.72
CA GLY A 165 17.91 -22.99 5.95
C GLY A 165 17.61 -21.89 4.92
N ALA A 166 18.43 -21.73 3.88
CA ALA A 166 18.17 -20.77 2.81
C ALA A 166 17.03 -21.25 1.91
N ALA A 167 16.11 -20.32 1.53
CA ALA A 167 15.02 -20.64 0.61
C ALA A 167 15.57 -20.91 -0.79
N VAL A 168 15.24 -22.09 -1.36
CA VAL A 168 15.73 -22.57 -2.65
C VAL A 168 14.61 -22.89 -3.65
N GLY A 169 13.36 -22.62 -3.30
CA GLY A 169 12.23 -22.87 -4.16
C GLY A 169 10.92 -22.97 -3.42
N ILE A 170 9.91 -23.43 -4.14
CA ILE A 170 8.58 -23.70 -3.59
C ILE A 170 8.07 -25.07 -4.05
N LYS A 171 7.16 -25.62 -3.25
CA LYS A 171 6.31 -26.74 -3.64
C LYS A 171 4.86 -26.28 -3.69
N ALA A 172 4.17 -26.66 -4.73
CA ALA A 172 2.80 -26.27 -4.99
C ALA A 172 1.96 -27.46 -5.45
N THR A 173 0.65 -27.28 -5.42
CA THR A 173 -0.32 -28.21 -5.98
C THR A 173 -1.02 -27.55 -7.17
N GLY A 174 -0.95 -28.18 -8.32
CA GLY A 174 -1.63 -27.73 -9.53
C GLY A 174 -3.12 -28.06 -9.55
N SER A 175 -3.81 -27.64 -10.59
CA SER A 175 -5.28 -27.72 -10.71
C SER A 175 -5.85 -29.14 -10.72
N THR A 176 -5.05 -30.14 -11.12
CA THR A 176 -5.45 -31.58 -11.16
C THR A 176 -4.93 -32.36 -9.94
N GLY A 177 -4.32 -31.66 -8.96
CA GLY A 177 -3.77 -32.25 -7.75
C GLY A 177 -2.32 -32.72 -7.90
N GLU A 178 -1.68 -32.46 -9.03
CA GLU A 178 -0.27 -32.78 -9.26
C GLU A 178 0.64 -31.90 -8.40
N THR A 179 1.77 -32.46 -8.01
CA THR A 179 2.82 -31.70 -7.32
C THR A 179 3.67 -30.93 -8.32
N VAL A 180 3.75 -29.62 -8.11
CA VAL A 180 4.62 -28.71 -8.86
C VAL A 180 5.77 -28.28 -7.95
N THR A 181 7.01 -28.48 -8.40
CA THR A 181 8.21 -28.04 -7.68
C THR A 181 8.94 -27.02 -8.53
N VAL A 182 9.19 -25.84 -7.97
CA VAL A 182 9.94 -24.76 -8.61
C VAL A 182 11.20 -24.50 -7.81
N ASN A 183 12.37 -24.79 -8.41
CA ASN A 183 13.64 -24.42 -7.83
C ASN A 183 13.98 -22.99 -8.20
N ALA A 184 14.38 -22.17 -7.25
CA ALA A 184 14.65 -20.76 -7.44
C ALA A 184 15.85 -20.30 -6.57
N LYS A 185 16.51 -19.23 -7.00
CA LYS A 185 17.58 -18.58 -6.23
C LYS A 185 17.03 -17.73 -5.08
N ALA A 186 15.77 -17.31 -5.18
CA ALA A 186 15.06 -16.55 -4.15
C ALA A 186 13.54 -16.80 -4.28
N VAL A 187 12.82 -16.61 -3.20
CA VAL A 187 11.35 -16.68 -3.13
C VAL A 187 10.83 -15.35 -2.61
N VAL A 188 9.90 -14.74 -3.35
CA VAL A 188 9.23 -13.50 -2.95
C VAL A 188 7.77 -13.83 -2.62
N LEU A 189 7.34 -13.54 -1.39
CA LEU A 189 5.96 -13.73 -0.95
C LEU A 189 5.15 -12.46 -1.16
N THR A 190 4.17 -12.53 -2.06
CA THR A 190 3.23 -11.44 -2.34
C THR A 190 1.78 -11.93 -2.27
N THR A 191 1.53 -12.89 -1.38
CA THR A 191 0.26 -13.63 -1.25
C THR A 191 -0.84 -12.84 -0.54
N GLY A 192 -0.57 -11.59 -0.14
CA GLY A 192 -1.49 -10.78 0.66
C GLY A 192 -1.57 -11.25 2.11
N GLY A 193 -2.64 -10.85 2.78
CA GLY A 193 -2.86 -11.16 4.19
C GLY A 193 -3.83 -12.34 4.40
N PHE A 194 -4.46 -12.36 5.59
CA PHE A 194 -5.37 -13.41 6.02
C PHE A 194 -6.82 -12.92 6.26
N GLY A 195 -7.18 -11.74 5.74
CA GLY A 195 -8.47 -11.11 6.03
C GLY A 195 -9.71 -11.89 5.55
N ALA A 196 -9.57 -12.90 4.68
CA ALA A 196 -10.65 -13.81 4.30
C ALA A 196 -10.65 -15.13 5.09
N ASN A 197 -9.64 -15.40 5.90
CA ASN A 197 -9.58 -16.51 6.83
C ASN A 197 -10.14 -16.05 8.19
N LEU A 198 -11.45 -16.13 8.35
CA LEU A 198 -12.12 -15.63 9.56
C LEU A 198 -11.74 -16.42 10.83
N ASP A 199 -11.31 -17.65 10.71
CA ASP A 199 -10.81 -18.43 11.84
C ASP A 199 -9.46 -17.85 12.32
N MET A 200 -8.56 -17.56 11.41
CA MET A 200 -7.28 -16.92 11.71
C MET A 200 -7.49 -15.48 12.24
N VAL A 201 -8.46 -14.74 11.69
CA VAL A 201 -8.86 -13.42 12.22
C VAL A 201 -9.29 -13.52 13.69
N VAL A 202 -10.14 -14.49 14.03
CA VAL A 202 -10.62 -14.69 15.38
C VAL A 202 -9.52 -15.22 16.32
N GLU A 203 -8.56 -15.99 15.81
CA GLU A 203 -7.39 -16.44 16.58
C GLU A 203 -6.56 -15.26 17.08
N TYR A 204 -6.25 -14.31 16.20
CA TYR A 204 -5.45 -13.14 16.56
C TYR A 204 -6.28 -12.01 17.21
N LYS A 205 -7.58 -11.94 16.93
CA LYS A 205 -8.48 -10.90 17.45
C LYS A 205 -9.87 -11.44 17.77
N PRO A 206 -10.06 -12.09 18.94
CA PRO A 206 -11.29 -12.80 19.29
C PRO A 206 -12.57 -11.95 19.26
N GLU A 207 -12.47 -10.64 19.50
CA GLU A 207 -13.61 -9.72 19.46
C GLU A 207 -14.20 -9.53 18.05
N LEU A 208 -13.51 -9.98 17.00
CA LEU A 208 -14.01 -9.93 15.62
C LEU A 208 -14.85 -11.16 15.23
N LYS A 209 -15.16 -12.04 16.17
CA LYS A 209 -16.02 -13.18 15.92
C LYS A 209 -17.39 -12.74 15.39
N GLY A 210 -17.77 -13.22 14.21
CA GLY A 210 -19.03 -12.87 13.55
C GLY A 210 -18.96 -11.66 12.63
N PHE A 211 -17.79 -11.03 12.50
CA PHE A 211 -17.58 -10.01 11.49
C PHE A 211 -17.51 -10.63 10.08
N MET A 212 -17.82 -9.81 9.09
CA MET A 212 -17.70 -10.16 7.67
C MET A 212 -16.36 -9.67 7.12
N THR A 213 -15.98 -10.15 5.94
CA THR A 213 -14.76 -9.69 5.26
C THR A 213 -15.06 -9.01 3.94
N THR A 214 -14.30 -7.94 3.63
CA THR A 214 -14.28 -7.29 2.32
C THR A 214 -13.15 -7.81 1.42
N ASN A 215 -12.34 -8.73 1.93
CA ASN A 215 -11.19 -9.27 1.22
C ASN A 215 -11.61 -10.25 0.12
N ALA A 216 -10.79 -10.37 -0.93
CA ALA A 216 -10.90 -11.45 -1.89
C ALA A 216 -10.74 -12.82 -1.18
N ALA A 217 -11.47 -13.83 -1.65
CA ALA A 217 -11.48 -15.17 -1.05
C ALA A 217 -10.09 -15.83 -0.94
N GLY A 218 -9.12 -15.40 -1.75
CA GLY A 218 -7.74 -15.90 -1.70
C GLY A 218 -6.88 -15.33 -0.56
N ALA A 219 -7.35 -14.35 0.20
CA ALA A 219 -6.60 -13.77 1.32
C ALA A 219 -6.70 -14.67 2.57
N GLN A 220 -6.11 -15.87 2.49
CA GLN A 220 -6.23 -16.94 3.48
C GLN A 220 -5.04 -17.04 4.45
N GLY A 221 -3.95 -16.30 4.22
CA GLY A 221 -2.77 -16.31 5.09
C GLY A 221 -1.74 -17.39 4.78
N GLN A 222 -1.88 -18.17 3.68
CA GLN A 222 -0.98 -19.27 3.36
C GLN A 222 0.49 -18.85 3.27
N GLY A 223 0.78 -17.65 2.75
CA GLY A 223 2.16 -17.14 2.70
C GLY A 223 2.75 -16.91 4.09
N ILE A 224 1.94 -16.45 5.03
CA ILE A 224 2.34 -16.27 6.44
C ILE A 224 2.63 -17.65 7.05
N GLU A 225 1.76 -18.63 6.87
CA GLU A 225 1.94 -19.99 7.36
C GLU A 225 3.22 -20.64 6.79
N MET A 226 3.45 -20.54 5.48
CA MET A 226 4.67 -21.05 4.84
C MET A 226 5.94 -20.39 5.36
N ALA A 227 5.91 -19.06 5.56
CA ALA A 227 7.08 -18.32 6.05
C ALA A 227 7.38 -18.66 7.52
N THR A 228 6.36 -18.71 8.38
CA THR A 228 6.53 -19.07 9.79
C THR A 228 6.99 -20.51 9.96
N ALA A 229 6.57 -21.43 9.09
CA ALA A 229 7.03 -22.83 9.10
C ALA A 229 8.55 -22.97 8.89
N ILE A 230 9.19 -22.01 8.23
CA ILE A 230 10.65 -21.98 8.05
C ILE A 230 11.36 -20.99 9.00
N GLY A 231 10.66 -20.48 10.02
CA GLY A 231 11.22 -19.64 11.08
C GLY A 231 11.12 -18.14 10.90
N ALA A 232 10.30 -17.65 9.97
CA ALA A 232 10.03 -16.22 9.88
C ALA A 232 9.26 -15.71 11.11
N GLY A 233 9.61 -14.52 11.59
CA GLY A 233 8.86 -13.81 12.61
C GLY A 233 7.63 -13.09 12.04
N THR A 234 6.68 -12.77 12.91
CA THR A 234 5.49 -11.98 12.59
C THR A 234 5.44 -10.73 13.47
N VAL A 235 4.82 -9.67 12.96
CA VAL A 235 4.67 -8.39 13.67
C VAL A 235 3.21 -7.97 13.58
N ASP A 236 2.65 -7.51 14.71
CA ASP A 236 1.33 -6.87 14.82
C ASP A 236 0.17 -7.68 14.22
N MET A 237 0.17 -9.00 14.37
CA MET A 237 -0.85 -9.88 13.80
C MET A 237 -2.27 -9.61 14.34
N ASP A 238 -2.39 -9.02 15.52
CA ASP A 238 -3.63 -8.58 16.15
C ASP A 238 -4.12 -7.20 15.67
N GLN A 239 -3.28 -6.47 14.91
CA GLN A 239 -3.62 -5.15 14.37
C GLN A 239 -4.43 -5.27 13.07
N ILE A 240 -5.63 -5.84 13.19
CA ILE A 240 -6.53 -6.08 12.06
C ILE A 240 -7.34 -4.82 11.80
N GLN A 241 -7.26 -4.30 10.57
CA GLN A 241 -8.02 -3.13 10.15
C GLN A 241 -9.48 -3.49 9.90
N ILE A 242 -10.40 -2.75 10.53
CA ILE A 242 -11.83 -2.87 10.33
C ILE A 242 -12.30 -1.75 9.41
N HIS A 243 -12.94 -2.11 8.28
CA HIS A 243 -13.60 -1.12 7.43
C HIS A 243 -15.02 -0.85 7.97
N PRO A 244 -15.36 0.42 8.28
CA PRO A 244 -16.62 0.73 8.99
C PRO A 244 -17.88 0.68 8.12
N THR A 245 -17.73 0.61 6.79
CA THR A 245 -18.84 0.83 5.84
C THR A 245 -18.91 -0.29 4.83
N VAL A 246 -19.77 -1.28 5.07
CA VAL A 246 -20.05 -2.39 4.16
C VAL A 246 -21.55 -2.62 4.04
N GLU A 247 -22.00 -3.20 2.93
CA GLU A 247 -23.36 -3.71 2.78
C GLU A 247 -23.50 -4.98 3.64
N ALA A 248 -24.55 -5.02 4.49
CA ALA A 248 -24.66 -5.99 5.58
C ALA A 248 -24.88 -7.46 5.11
N ASN A 249 -25.36 -7.68 3.90
CA ASN A 249 -25.65 -9.04 3.41
C ASN A 249 -24.51 -9.62 2.58
N THR A 250 -23.75 -8.78 1.87
CA THR A 250 -22.75 -9.21 0.90
C THR A 250 -21.33 -8.87 1.30
N ALA A 251 -21.17 -8.05 2.37
CA ALA A 251 -19.90 -7.40 2.74
C ALA A 251 -19.26 -6.56 1.60
N ALA A 252 -20.06 -6.19 0.60
CA ALA A 252 -19.57 -5.32 -0.45
C ALA A 252 -19.16 -3.96 0.13
N LEU A 253 -17.97 -3.51 -0.25
CA LEU A 253 -17.44 -2.23 0.21
C LEU A 253 -18.30 -1.09 -0.32
N ILE A 254 -18.85 -0.27 0.58
CA ILE A 254 -19.55 0.95 0.21
C ILE A 254 -18.50 2.06 0.18
N THR A 255 -18.19 2.54 -1.03
CA THR A 255 -17.27 3.66 -1.19
C THR A 255 -17.97 4.98 -0.84
N GLU A 256 -17.24 5.94 -0.26
CA GLU A 256 -17.76 7.25 0.20
C GLU A 256 -18.38 8.13 -0.91
N GLY A 257 -18.46 7.65 -2.14
CA GLY A 257 -19.04 8.34 -3.29
C GLY A 257 -20.58 8.33 -3.38
N LEU A 258 -21.28 7.76 -2.41
CA LEU A 258 -22.74 7.73 -2.29
C LEU A 258 -23.27 8.77 -1.28
N ARG A 259 -22.62 9.93 -1.17
CA ARG A 259 -23.19 11.09 -0.46
C ARG A 259 -23.85 12.06 -1.42
#